data_8d01eee714fed6c0bd6f7605ad5e9903
#
_entry.id   8d01eee714fed6c0bd6f7605ad5e9903
#
_cell.length_a   1.000
_cell.length_b   1.000
_cell.length_c   1.000
_cell.angle_alpha   90.00
_cell.angle_beta   90.00
_cell.angle_gamma   90.00
#
_symmetry.space_group_name_H-M   'P 1'
#
loop_
_entity.id
_entity.type
_entity.pdbx_description
1 polymer ?
#
loop_
_entity_poly.entity_id
_entity_poly.type
_entity_poly.pdbx_seq_one_letter_code
_entity_poly.pdbx_strand_id
1 'polypeptide(L)'
;RPWYIISTGMTMKKLFGFNINTLFKSTFETLTNHWATLPKVSNSAELLSTPRFTSYTTYSHPITIGEELLITKVDLDRPSLFVALNPKTGQERELSYTGSISTRPAFDKVNNRIWWTEYRRSAMFAEKVTSTLCYMDLDKLKPRTQPMRKRNVLYPTPDDRGGLAWAEYAADGHYSLHHKGEDGSQKDFDLPFGYEIHSLAWDNLTDLHYCIVTSDKGMSICSVSSDGHLTEVTQPAYITLSNLRARDGKLYFGSIASGKDEVHYFDLLSGKEYQISESTYGSFAPAPMEDGQVVMTTYDSIGYHPAIQNIDKAIRQVGYSPTPRNIVNPPRKSWGIINLDTVSISQPDSILESSPRKIRRYRKGLTLFNLHSWAPLSYNPFELSEDSSISLNAGATIMTQNLLSSMQGFFSYGYNRHNGSIWKGELRYYGLGPTISINATYGGRQNIYPI
;
A
#
# COMPACT_ATOMS: atom_id res chain seq x y z
N ARG A 1 3.97 -26.98 27.65
CA ARG A 1 3.57 -28.33 27.24
C ARG A 1 3.47 -28.36 25.71
N PRO A 2 4.12 -29.35 25.01
CA PRO A 2 4.28 -29.29 23.54
C PRO A 2 2.96 -29.36 22.76
N TRP A 3 1.90 -29.87 23.30
CA TRP A 3 0.59 -30.00 22.66
C TRP A 3 -0.12 -28.66 22.39
N TYR A 4 0.26 -27.58 23.06
CA TYR A 4 -0.35 -26.26 22.83
C TYR A 4 0.19 -25.54 21.57
N ILE A 5 1.31 -26.02 21.07
CA ILE A 5 1.88 -25.50 19.81
C ILE A 5 1.04 -25.99 18.62
N ILE A 6 0.36 -27.14 18.75
CA ILE A 6 -0.38 -27.78 17.65
C ILE A 6 -1.84 -27.30 17.57
N SER A 7 -2.40 -26.74 18.64
CA SER A 7 -3.80 -26.32 18.65
C SER A 7 -3.99 -24.93 19.25
N THR A 8 -4.08 -23.94 18.38
CA THR A 8 -4.42 -22.57 18.74
C THR A 8 -5.75 -22.47 19.50
N GLY A 9 -6.74 -23.30 19.12
CA GLY A 9 -8.05 -23.32 19.75
C GLY A 9 -8.04 -23.81 21.19
N MET A 10 -7.23 -24.84 21.52
CA MET A 10 -7.07 -25.31 22.89
C MET A 10 -6.31 -24.31 23.77
N THR A 11 -5.30 -23.68 23.21
CA THR A 11 -4.54 -22.63 23.89
C THR A 11 -5.42 -21.43 24.22
N MET A 12 -6.20 -20.95 23.26
CA MET A 12 -7.15 -19.87 23.47
C MET A 12 -8.18 -20.20 24.54
N LYS A 13 -8.79 -21.40 24.48
CA LYS A 13 -9.76 -21.83 25.47
C LYS A 13 -9.16 -21.88 26.88
N LYS A 14 -7.90 -22.29 27.02
CA LYS A 14 -7.22 -22.33 28.32
C LYS A 14 -6.85 -20.94 28.85
N LEU A 15 -6.37 -20.04 28.00
CA LEU A 15 -5.90 -18.73 28.42
C LEU A 15 -7.05 -17.71 28.59
N PHE A 16 -8.05 -17.76 27.72
CA PHE A 16 -9.12 -16.79 27.66
C PHE A 16 -10.50 -17.32 28.04
N GLY A 17 -10.64 -18.63 28.25
CA GLY A 17 -11.92 -19.28 28.60
C GLY A 17 -12.85 -19.55 27.39
N PHE A 18 -12.51 -19.12 26.19
CA PHE A 18 -13.28 -19.33 24.98
C PHE A 18 -12.40 -19.77 23.80
N ASN A 19 -13.01 -20.38 22.81
CA ASN A 19 -12.33 -20.79 21.57
C ASN A 19 -12.51 -19.72 20.47
N ILE A 20 -11.79 -19.88 19.36
CA ILE A 20 -11.80 -18.91 18.24
C ILE A 20 -13.20 -18.73 17.63
N ASN A 21 -14.02 -19.81 17.56
CA ASN A 21 -15.37 -19.72 17.02
C ASN A 21 -16.30 -18.91 17.94
N THR A 22 -16.15 -19.07 19.26
CA THR A 22 -16.89 -18.27 20.24
C THR A 22 -16.50 -16.81 20.17
N LEU A 23 -15.18 -16.52 20.07
CA LEU A 23 -14.68 -15.16 19.87
C LEU A 23 -15.30 -14.53 18.61
N PHE A 24 -15.23 -15.23 17.48
CA PHE A 24 -15.78 -14.75 16.22
C PHE A 24 -17.28 -14.42 16.34
N LYS A 25 -18.08 -15.37 16.86
CA LYS A 25 -19.52 -15.16 17.03
C LYS A 25 -19.84 -13.96 17.93
N SER A 26 -19.25 -13.91 19.12
CA SER A 26 -19.50 -12.81 20.08
C SER A 26 -19.04 -11.46 19.54
N THR A 27 -17.94 -11.42 18.78
CA THR A 27 -17.49 -10.18 18.13
C THR A 27 -18.51 -9.71 17.09
N PHE A 28 -18.98 -10.62 16.22
CA PHE A 28 -19.98 -10.26 15.21
C PHE A 28 -21.33 -9.88 15.83
N GLU A 29 -21.78 -10.55 16.87
CA GLU A 29 -22.97 -10.16 17.61
C GLU A 29 -22.85 -8.75 18.19
N THR A 30 -21.72 -8.44 18.82
CA THR A 30 -21.44 -7.12 19.37
C THR A 30 -21.42 -6.05 18.29
N LEU A 31 -20.73 -6.31 17.17
CA LEU A 31 -20.66 -5.39 16.02
C LEU A 31 -22.04 -5.19 15.39
N THR A 32 -22.81 -6.28 15.17
CA THR A 32 -24.15 -6.19 14.57
C THR A 32 -25.08 -5.34 15.44
N ASN A 33 -25.05 -5.56 16.76
CA ASN A 33 -25.84 -4.77 17.71
C ASN A 33 -25.42 -3.30 17.68
N HIS A 34 -24.10 -3.02 17.63
CA HIS A 34 -23.60 -1.66 17.51
C HIS A 34 -24.03 -1.01 16.19
N TRP A 35 -23.86 -1.68 15.06
CA TRP A 35 -24.27 -1.16 13.74
C TRP A 35 -25.78 -0.91 13.64
N ALA A 36 -26.60 -1.72 14.31
CA ALA A 36 -28.04 -1.52 14.37
C ALA A 36 -28.44 -0.23 15.10
N THR A 37 -27.56 0.31 15.96
CA THR A 37 -27.81 1.58 16.66
C THR A 37 -27.36 2.80 15.85
N LEU A 38 -26.59 2.62 14.79
CA LEU A 38 -26.12 3.73 13.96
C LEU A 38 -27.26 4.32 13.13
N PRO A 39 -27.27 5.65 12.90
CA PRO A 39 -28.23 6.28 12.03
C PRO A 39 -28.19 5.66 10.63
N LYS A 40 -29.35 5.35 10.07
CA LYS A 40 -29.44 4.96 8.67
C LYS A 40 -29.24 6.20 7.81
N VAL A 41 -28.13 6.22 7.07
CA VAL A 41 -27.77 7.29 6.16
C VAL A 41 -27.96 6.79 4.73
N SER A 42 -28.58 7.61 3.87
CA SER A 42 -28.61 7.39 2.43
C SER A 42 -27.41 8.05 1.78
N ASN A 43 -26.89 7.46 0.70
CA ASN A 43 -25.82 8.07 -0.07
C ASN A 43 -26.27 9.40 -0.66
N SER A 44 -25.52 10.47 -0.40
CA SER A 44 -25.79 11.83 -0.92
C SER A 44 -25.35 11.98 -2.38
N ALA A 45 -24.35 11.21 -2.82
CA ALA A 45 -23.84 11.22 -4.18
C ALA A 45 -24.60 10.26 -5.09
N GLU A 46 -24.80 10.68 -6.35
CA GLU A 46 -25.47 9.88 -7.39
C GLU A 46 -24.45 8.98 -8.10
N LEU A 47 -24.80 7.70 -8.29
CA LEU A 47 -23.94 6.74 -8.98
C LEU A 47 -23.87 7.05 -10.49
N LEU A 48 -22.67 7.09 -11.04
CA LEU A 48 -22.40 7.31 -12.47
C LEU A 48 -22.54 6.04 -13.32
N SER A 49 -22.45 4.87 -12.72
CA SER A 49 -22.61 3.59 -13.40
C SER A 49 -23.51 2.67 -12.60
N THR A 50 -24.31 1.86 -13.28
CA THR A 50 -25.11 0.83 -12.62
C THR A 50 -24.19 -0.36 -12.29
N PRO A 51 -24.06 -0.72 -11.02
CA PRO A 51 -23.24 -1.85 -10.62
C PRO A 51 -23.70 -3.15 -11.28
N ARG A 52 -22.77 -3.93 -11.83
CA ARG A 52 -23.05 -5.27 -12.33
C ARG A 52 -22.80 -6.27 -11.21
N PHE A 53 -23.82 -6.98 -10.80
CA PHE A 53 -23.78 -7.96 -9.70
C PHE A 53 -23.00 -9.25 -10.02
N THR A 54 -22.38 -9.36 -11.18
CA THR A 54 -21.69 -10.59 -11.63
C THR A 54 -20.28 -10.75 -11.13
N SER A 55 -19.60 -9.65 -10.75
CA SER A 55 -18.25 -9.71 -10.18
C SER A 55 -17.96 -8.50 -9.30
N TYR A 56 -17.19 -8.71 -8.26
CA TYR A 56 -16.69 -7.62 -7.41
C TYR A 56 -15.76 -6.73 -8.22
N THR A 57 -16.12 -5.44 -8.33
CA THR A 57 -15.39 -4.46 -9.13
C THR A 57 -15.01 -3.25 -8.30
N THR A 58 -13.76 -2.84 -8.39
CA THR A 58 -13.23 -1.65 -7.73
C THR A 58 -12.90 -0.59 -8.77
N TYR A 59 -13.56 0.55 -8.68
CA TYR A 59 -13.17 1.77 -9.36
C TYR A 59 -12.42 2.67 -8.37
N SER A 60 -11.28 3.21 -8.78
CA SER A 60 -10.47 4.05 -7.90
C SER A 60 -9.80 5.19 -8.66
N HIS A 61 -9.42 6.22 -7.91
CA HIS A 61 -8.64 7.35 -8.41
C HIS A 61 -9.25 8.05 -9.65
N PRO A 62 -10.50 8.51 -9.61
CA PRO A 62 -11.06 9.27 -10.71
C PRO A 62 -10.23 10.53 -10.99
N ILE A 63 -10.10 10.89 -12.25
CA ILE A 63 -9.43 12.10 -12.75
C ILE A 63 -10.29 12.68 -13.87
N THR A 64 -10.51 13.99 -13.86
CA THR A 64 -11.21 14.69 -14.94
C THR A 64 -10.28 14.91 -16.12
N ILE A 65 -10.71 14.52 -17.34
CA ILE A 65 -10.02 14.72 -18.61
C ILE A 65 -11.03 15.32 -19.58
N GLY A 66 -11.07 16.63 -19.67
CA GLY A 66 -12.11 17.32 -20.44
C GLY A 66 -13.51 16.95 -19.89
N GLU A 67 -14.36 16.39 -20.76
CA GLU A 67 -15.70 15.93 -20.38
C GLU A 67 -15.78 14.47 -19.91
N GLU A 68 -14.69 13.70 -20.00
CA GLU A 68 -14.61 12.33 -19.57
C GLU A 68 -13.87 12.20 -18.22
N LEU A 69 -14.06 11.08 -17.55
CA LEU A 69 -13.32 10.69 -16.37
C LEU A 69 -12.39 9.53 -16.71
N LEU A 70 -11.12 9.65 -16.36
CA LEU A 70 -10.23 8.51 -16.33
C LEU A 70 -10.30 7.88 -14.94
N ILE A 71 -10.56 6.60 -14.88
CA ILE A 71 -10.68 5.85 -13.61
C ILE A 71 -9.85 4.57 -13.72
N THR A 72 -9.22 4.18 -12.64
CA THR A 72 -8.60 2.86 -12.52
C THR A 72 -9.68 1.84 -12.16
N LYS A 73 -9.76 0.76 -12.94
CA LYS A 73 -10.72 -0.35 -12.73
C LYS A 73 -9.95 -1.64 -12.44
N VAL A 74 -10.40 -2.35 -11.42
CA VAL A 74 -9.88 -3.68 -11.03
C VAL A 74 -11.08 -4.59 -10.80
N ASP A 75 -11.09 -5.75 -11.43
CA ASP A 75 -12.07 -6.79 -11.18
C ASP A 75 -11.38 -8.15 -10.99
N LEU A 76 -12.14 -9.20 -10.69
CA LEU A 76 -11.59 -10.53 -10.45
C LEU A 76 -11.17 -11.25 -11.74
N ASP A 77 -11.63 -10.79 -12.89
CA ASP A 77 -11.45 -11.47 -14.18
C ASP A 77 -10.25 -10.91 -14.96
N ARG A 78 -9.80 -9.67 -14.62
CA ARG A 78 -8.80 -8.95 -15.42
C ARG A 78 -7.79 -8.18 -14.55
N PRO A 79 -6.56 -7.97 -15.07
CA PRO A 79 -5.61 -7.07 -14.45
C PRO A 79 -6.14 -5.64 -14.36
N SER A 80 -5.52 -4.83 -13.50
CA SER A 80 -5.81 -3.39 -13.38
C SER A 80 -5.69 -2.67 -14.72
N LEU A 81 -6.66 -1.82 -15.04
CA LEU A 81 -6.69 -1.04 -16.28
C LEU A 81 -7.23 0.38 -16.06
N PHE A 82 -6.85 1.29 -16.93
CA PHE A 82 -7.49 2.59 -17.08
C PHE A 82 -8.70 2.50 -17.99
N VAL A 83 -9.81 3.08 -17.55
CA VAL A 83 -11.02 3.26 -18.35
C VAL A 83 -11.37 4.74 -18.45
N ALA A 84 -11.84 5.17 -19.60
CA ALA A 84 -12.54 6.44 -19.75
C ALA A 84 -14.02 6.21 -19.52
N LEU A 85 -14.62 6.96 -18.60
CA LEU A 85 -16.02 6.92 -18.25
C LEU A 85 -16.66 8.25 -18.65
N ASN A 86 -17.73 8.20 -19.43
CA ASN A 86 -18.56 9.37 -19.68
C ASN A 86 -19.54 9.57 -18.50
N PRO A 87 -19.41 10.68 -17.73
CA PRO A 87 -20.23 10.89 -16.54
C PRO A 87 -21.72 11.11 -16.85
N LYS A 88 -22.07 11.53 -18.08
CA LYS A 88 -23.46 11.80 -18.49
C LYS A 88 -24.21 10.52 -18.92
N THR A 89 -23.50 9.58 -19.53
CA THR A 89 -24.09 8.34 -20.09
C THR A 89 -23.76 7.08 -19.31
N GLY A 90 -22.76 7.11 -18.45
CA GLY A 90 -22.25 5.93 -17.75
C GLY A 90 -21.50 4.94 -18.66
N GLN A 91 -21.23 5.31 -19.92
CA GLN A 91 -20.51 4.43 -20.85
C GLN A 91 -19.01 4.42 -20.55
N GLU A 92 -18.43 3.21 -20.57
CA GLU A 92 -17.01 2.98 -20.35
C GLU A 92 -16.29 2.61 -21.64
N ARG A 93 -15.07 3.09 -21.80
CA ARG A 93 -14.11 2.73 -22.86
C ARG A 93 -12.79 2.34 -22.23
N GLU A 94 -12.31 1.14 -22.51
CA GLU A 94 -11.01 0.67 -22.04
C GLU A 94 -9.88 1.42 -22.74
N LEU A 95 -8.89 1.87 -21.98
CA LEU A 95 -7.75 2.62 -22.49
C LEU A 95 -6.47 1.76 -22.53
N SER A 96 -6.05 1.26 -21.38
CA SER A 96 -4.82 0.47 -21.27
C SER A 96 -4.74 -0.26 -19.94
N TYR A 97 -4.10 -1.43 -19.96
CA TYR A 97 -3.72 -2.13 -18.75
C TYR A 97 -2.60 -1.40 -18.01
N THR A 98 -2.60 -1.49 -16.69
CA THR A 98 -1.57 -0.94 -15.81
C THR A 98 -0.93 -2.05 -14.98
N GLY A 99 0.24 -1.75 -14.41
CA GLY A 99 0.78 -2.54 -13.31
C GLY A 99 0.08 -2.24 -11.99
N SER A 100 0.66 -2.72 -10.90
CA SER A 100 0.16 -2.40 -9.55
C SER A 100 0.45 -0.94 -9.22
N ILE A 101 -0.58 -0.09 -9.29
CA ILE A 101 -0.47 1.34 -9.01
C ILE A 101 -0.11 1.55 -7.54
N SER A 102 0.93 2.33 -7.26
CA SER A 102 1.39 2.63 -5.90
C SER A 102 0.83 3.92 -5.34
N THR A 103 0.71 4.95 -6.17
CA THR A 103 0.08 6.23 -5.80
C THR A 103 -0.85 6.70 -6.91
N ARG A 104 -1.80 7.56 -6.53
CA ARG A 104 -2.85 8.01 -7.45
C ARG A 104 -2.30 8.60 -8.74
N PRO A 105 -2.97 8.37 -9.88
CA PRO A 105 -2.64 9.01 -11.14
C PRO A 105 -2.97 10.50 -11.14
N ALA A 106 -2.31 11.26 -12.03
CA ALA A 106 -2.55 12.68 -12.27
C ALA A 106 -2.55 12.99 -13.77
N PHE A 107 -3.38 13.93 -14.17
CA PHE A 107 -3.48 14.39 -15.56
C PHE A 107 -2.63 15.64 -15.79
N ASP A 108 -1.75 15.54 -16.75
CA ASP A 108 -0.95 16.63 -17.31
C ASP A 108 -1.70 17.19 -18.51
N LYS A 109 -2.39 18.29 -18.30
CA LYS A 109 -3.21 18.96 -19.32
C LYS A 109 -2.37 19.54 -20.45
N VAL A 110 -1.17 20.03 -20.13
CA VAL A 110 -0.26 20.66 -21.10
C VAL A 110 0.26 19.65 -22.11
N ASN A 111 0.68 18.49 -21.63
CA ASN A 111 1.26 17.44 -22.45
C ASN A 111 0.25 16.37 -22.89
N ASN A 112 -1.03 16.51 -22.57
CA ASN A 112 -2.10 15.51 -22.80
C ASN A 112 -1.69 14.11 -22.34
N ARG A 113 -1.23 14.01 -21.08
CA ARG A 113 -0.56 12.85 -20.53
C ARG A 113 -1.08 12.49 -19.16
N ILE A 114 -1.15 11.19 -18.86
CA ILE A 114 -1.38 10.66 -17.52
C ILE A 114 -0.04 10.26 -16.92
N TRP A 115 0.22 10.69 -15.68
CA TRP A 115 1.32 10.26 -14.84
C TRP A 115 0.79 9.41 -13.72
N TRP A 116 1.49 8.31 -13.37
CA TRP A 116 1.23 7.48 -12.20
C TRP A 116 2.50 6.79 -11.73
N THR A 117 2.43 6.08 -10.63
CA THR A 117 3.53 5.26 -10.14
C THR A 117 3.10 3.80 -9.96
N GLU A 118 4.00 2.89 -10.23
CA GLU A 118 3.78 1.45 -10.09
C GLU A 118 4.80 0.80 -9.18
N TYR A 119 4.35 -0.17 -8.38
CA TYR A 119 5.25 -1.02 -7.63
C TYR A 119 6.08 -1.91 -8.54
N ARG A 120 7.38 -1.86 -8.35
CA ARG A 120 8.35 -2.73 -9.03
C ARG A 120 9.11 -3.55 -8.00
N ARG A 121 8.96 -4.85 -8.08
CA ARG A 121 9.73 -5.78 -7.25
C ARG A 121 11.10 -6.02 -7.84
N SER A 122 12.12 -6.09 -6.99
CA SER A 122 13.46 -6.44 -7.43
C SER A 122 13.53 -7.89 -7.92
N ALA A 123 14.22 -8.12 -9.03
CA ALA A 123 14.47 -9.48 -9.51
C ALA A 123 15.37 -10.31 -8.57
N MET A 124 16.20 -9.64 -7.75
CA MET A 124 17.15 -10.30 -6.85
C MET A 124 16.69 -10.43 -5.41
N PHE A 125 15.85 -9.48 -4.95
CA PHE A 125 15.44 -9.40 -3.54
C PHE A 125 13.90 -9.27 -3.49
N ALA A 126 13.22 -10.35 -3.12
CA ALA A 126 11.76 -10.41 -3.11
C ALA A 126 11.10 -9.32 -2.27
N GLU A 127 11.72 -8.95 -1.14
CA GLU A 127 11.22 -7.92 -0.22
C GLU A 127 11.55 -6.49 -0.66
N LYS A 128 12.41 -6.32 -1.67
CA LYS A 128 12.74 -5.00 -2.19
C LYS A 128 11.73 -4.58 -3.24
N VAL A 129 10.81 -3.72 -2.84
CA VAL A 129 9.81 -3.08 -3.72
C VAL A 129 10.14 -1.61 -3.82
N THR A 130 10.05 -1.05 -5.03
CA THR A 130 10.21 0.38 -5.30
C THR A 130 9.01 0.89 -6.07
N SER A 131 8.67 2.16 -5.89
CA SER A 131 7.68 2.85 -6.71
C SER A 131 8.38 3.53 -7.88
N THR A 132 7.94 3.24 -9.09
CA THR A 132 8.53 3.72 -10.35
C THR A 132 7.55 4.62 -11.09
N LEU A 133 8.03 5.76 -11.59
CA LEU A 133 7.23 6.70 -12.36
C LEU A 133 6.89 6.12 -13.74
N CYS A 134 5.61 6.17 -14.09
CA CYS A 134 5.05 5.74 -15.37
C CYS A 134 4.24 6.88 -15.99
N TYR A 135 4.10 6.83 -17.31
CA TYR A 135 3.26 7.77 -18.05
C TYR A 135 2.61 7.14 -19.27
N MET A 136 1.54 7.76 -19.74
CA MET A 136 0.86 7.42 -20.99
C MET A 136 0.37 8.69 -21.67
N ASP A 137 0.80 8.91 -22.91
CA ASP A 137 0.23 9.94 -23.78
C ASP A 137 -1.15 9.49 -24.22
N LEU A 138 -2.18 10.31 -24.01
CA LEU A 138 -3.57 9.95 -24.35
C LEU A 138 -3.81 9.73 -25.84
N ASP A 139 -3.01 10.36 -26.68
CA ASP A 139 -3.07 10.18 -28.14
C ASP A 139 -2.56 8.80 -28.59
N LYS A 140 -1.72 8.16 -27.79
CA LYS A 140 -1.05 6.88 -28.13
C LYS A 140 -1.55 5.68 -27.32
N LEU A 141 -2.12 5.92 -26.14
CA LEU A 141 -2.64 4.92 -25.20
C LEU A 141 -1.64 3.78 -24.87
N LYS A 142 -0.34 4.12 -24.87
CA LYS A 142 0.72 3.16 -24.61
C LYS A 142 1.47 3.53 -23.32
N PRO A 143 1.36 2.74 -22.26
CA PRO A 143 2.11 2.95 -21.01
C PRO A 143 3.62 2.89 -21.23
N ARG A 144 4.33 3.77 -20.58
CA ARG A 144 5.80 3.83 -20.57
C ARG A 144 6.32 4.07 -19.17
N THR A 145 7.50 3.54 -18.89
CA THR A 145 8.23 3.83 -17.65
C THR A 145 9.19 4.97 -17.88
N GLN A 146 9.15 5.98 -16.99
CA GLN A 146 10.16 7.02 -16.95
C GLN A 146 11.36 6.52 -16.14
N PRO A 147 12.56 6.38 -16.73
CA PRO A 147 13.72 5.87 -15.99
C PRO A 147 14.16 6.88 -14.92
N MET A 148 13.94 6.55 -13.66
CA MET A 148 14.39 7.28 -12.49
C MET A 148 15.28 6.32 -11.67
N ARG A 149 16.57 6.28 -11.95
CA ARG A 149 17.49 5.31 -11.34
C ARG A 149 17.56 5.48 -9.82
N LYS A 150 17.32 4.38 -9.08
CA LYS A 150 17.43 4.28 -7.61
C LYS A 150 16.47 5.20 -6.83
N ARG A 151 15.45 5.76 -7.46
CA ARG A 151 14.46 6.62 -6.82
C ARG A 151 13.19 5.85 -6.53
N ASN A 152 12.56 6.16 -5.41
CA ASN A 152 11.26 5.63 -5.00
C ASN A 152 10.24 6.77 -5.12
N VAL A 153 9.72 6.95 -6.32
CA VAL A 153 8.90 8.10 -6.73
C VAL A 153 7.45 7.90 -6.32
N LEU A 154 6.84 8.91 -5.72
CA LEU A 154 5.48 8.91 -5.21
C LEU A 154 4.75 10.19 -5.65
N TYR A 155 3.44 10.12 -5.83
CA TYR A 155 2.52 11.25 -6.02
C TYR A 155 2.93 12.22 -7.15
N PRO A 156 3.11 11.76 -8.39
CA PRO A 156 3.40 12.66 -9.50
C PRO A 156 2.27 13.69 -9.65
N THR A 157 2.63 14.95 -9.74
CA THR A 157 1.70 16.09 -9.74
C THR A 157 2.15 17.10 -10.78
N PRO A 158 1.55 17.11 -11.98
CA PRO A 158 1.82 18.12 -13.00
C PRO A 158 1.21 19.47 -12.60
N ASP A 159 1.83 20.54 -13.09
CA ASP A 159 1.31 21.89 -13.05
C ASP A 159 0.78 22.36 -14.43
N ASP A 160 0.15 23.55 -14.50
CA ASP A 160 -0.40 24.11 -15.74
C ASP A 160 0.68 24.71 -16.67
N ARG A 161 1.96 24.62 -16.31
CA ARG A 161 3.10 25.12 -17.10
C ARG A 161 3.93 24.00 -17.73
N GLY A 162 3.47 22.76 -17.60
CA GLY A 162 4.19 21.58 -18.10
C GLY A 162 5.29 21.07 -17.16
N GLY A 163 5.39 21.62 -15.96
CA GLY A 163 6.24 21.11 -14.91
C GLY A 163 5.65 19.87 -14.23
N LEU A 164 6.50 19.12 -13.52
CA LEU A 164 6.11 17.93 -12.77
C LEU A 164 6.76 17.94 -11.39
N ALA A 165 5.95 17.89 -10.35
CA ALA A 165 6.40 17.67 -8.99
C ALA A 165 6.15 16.20 -8.57
N TRP A 166 6.96 15.71 -7.64
CA TRP A 166 6.79 14.39 -7.04
C TRP A 166 7.43 14.34 -5.64
N ALA A 167 7.01 13.38 -4.85
CA ALA A 167 7.70 13.05 -3.61
C ALA A 167 8.64 11.85 -3.82
N GLU A 168 9.70 11.76 -3.04
CA GLU A 168 10.56 10.58 -2.95
C GLU A 168 10.64 10.11 -1.50
N TYR A 169 10.72 8.79 -1.33
CA TYR A 169 10.99 8.15 -0.06
C TYR A 169 12.31 7.41 -0.13
N ALA A 170 13.27 7.87 0.64
CA ALA A 170 14.62 7.32 0.66
C ALA A 170 14.73 6.12 1.62
N ALA A 171 15.76 5.29 1.42
CA ALA A 171 15.98 4.09 2.23
C ALA A 171 16.33 4.36 3.70
N ASP A 172 16.75 5.59 4.02
CA ASP A 172 17.04 6.05 5.38
C ASP A 172 15.80 6.62 6.12
N GLY A 173 14.64 6.61 5.46
CA GLY A 173 13.38 7.08 6.05
C GLY A 173 13.07 8.55 5.81
N HIS A 174 13.88 9.26 5.01
CA HIS A 174 13.60 10.65 4.65
C HIS A 174 12.64 10.75 3.46
N TYR A 175 11.75 11.73 3.53
CA TYR A 175 10.97 12.19 2.41
C TYR A 175 11.57 13.47 1.82
N SER A 176 11.53 13.59 0.51
CA SER A 176 11.89 14.80 -0.20
C SER A 176 10.83 15.15 -1.26
N LEU A 177 10.71 16.43 -1.56
CA LEU A 177 9.90 16.96 -2.65
C LEU A 177 10.80 17.40 -3.79
N HIS A 178 10.38 17.08 -4.99
CA HIS A 178 11.09 17.41 -6.21
C HIS A 178 10.12 18.11 -7.16
N HIS A 179 10.63 19.12 -7.87
CA HIS A 179 9.92 19.79 -8.95
C HIS A 179 10.84 19.96 -10.14
N LYS A 180 10.38 19.56 -11.31
CA LYS A 180 11.07 19.78 -12.59
C LYS A 180 10.19 20.65 -13.47
N GLY A 181 10.65 21.86 -13.78
CA GLY A 181 9.98 22.76 -14.72
C GLY A 181 10.08 22.28 -16.18
N GLU A 182 9.24 22.82 -17.06
CA GLU A 182 9.28 22.57 -18.50
C GLU A 182 10.63 22.99 -19.11
N ASP A 183 11.20 24.09 -18.61
CA ASP A 183 12.54 24.61 -18.99
C ASP A 183 13.70 23.70 -18.56
N GLY A 184 13.41 22.59 -17.88
CA GLY A 184 14.40 21.65 -17.33
C GLY A 184 15.01 22.09 -16.01
N SER A 185 14.59 23.22 -15.43
CA SER A 185 14.98 23.59 -14.06
C SER A 185 14.53 22.52 -13.07
N GLN A 186 15.35 22.21 -12.07
CA GLN A 186 15.02 21.24 -11.04
C GLN A 186 15.21 21.89 -9.67
N LYS A 187 14.27 21.63 -8.78
CA LYS A 187 14.30 22.01 -7.38
C LYS A 187 14.08 20.76 -6.53
N ASP A 188 14.89 20.60 -5.50
CA ASP A 188 14.85 19.44 -4.60
C ASP A 188 14.80 19.98 -3.16
N PHE A 189 13.87 19.47 -2.36
CA PHE A 189 13.61 19.91 -1.00
C PHE A 189 13.53 18.70 -0.07
N ASP A 190 14.44 18.60 0.89
CA ASP A 190 14.38 17.58 1.91
C ASP A 190 13.43 17.99 3.04
N LEU A 191 12.53 17.08 3.43
CA LEU A 191 11.66 17.30 4.57
C LEU A 191 12.41 17.00 5.88
N PRO A 192 12.02 17.63 6.99
CA PRO A 192 12.54 17.25 8.30
C PRO A 192 12.28 15.76 8.59
N PHE A 193 13.21 15.12 9.30
CA PHE A 193 13.04 13.72 9.69
C PHE A 193 11.78 13.53 10.53
N GLY A 194 11.02 12.46 10.23
CA GLY A 194 9.75 12.18 10.89
C GLY A 194 8.52 12.79 10.20
N TYR A 195 8.73 13.53 9.10
CA TYR A 195 7.65 13.97 8.23
C TYR A 195 7.44 12.98 7.09
N GLU A 196 6.19 12.57 6.87
CA GLU A 196 5.81 11.64 5.80
C GLU A 196 4.78 12.28 4.88
N ILE A 197 4.98 12.19 3.56
CA ILE A 197 4.04 12.71 2.55
C ILE A 197 3.07 11.60 2.16
N HIS A 198 1.77 11.87 2.24
CA HIS A 198 0.70 10.94 1.86
C HIS A 198 -0.09 11.35 0.62
N SER A 199 0.06 12.57 0.15
CA SER A 199 -0.52 13.04 -1.10
C SER A 199 0.12 14.37 -1.50
N LEU A 200 0.11 14.69 -2.81
CA LEU A 200 0.59 15.95 -3.35
C LEU A 200 -0.42 16.45 -4.38
N ALA A 201 -0.73 17.74 -4.39
CA ALA A 201 -1.62 18.40 -5.34
C ALA A 201 -1.08 19.78 -5.70
N TRP A 202 -1.42 20.27 -6.89
CA TRP A 202 -1.13 21.63 -7.32
C TRP A 202 -2.44 22.38 -7.54
N ASP A 203 -2.50 23.65 -7.10
CA ASP A 203 -3.66 24.50 -7.26
C ASP A 203 -3.41 25.62 -8.28
N ASN A 204 -4.28 25.72 -9.26
CA ASN A 204 -4.18 26.67 -10.36
C ASN A 204 -4.41 28.13 -9.96
N LEU A 205 -5.15 28.40 -8.88
CA LEU A 205 -5.44 29.75 -8.44
C LEU A 205 -4.30 30.34 -7.60
N THR A 206 -3.76 29.57 -6.68
CA THR A 206 -2.68 30.03 -5.79
C THR A 206 -1.29 29.81 -6.38
N ASP A 207 -1.19 28.99 -7.43
CA ASP A 207 0.08 28.56 -8.06
C ASP A 207 1.04 27.89 -7.05
N LEU A 208 0.49 27.15 -6.08
CA LEU A 208 1.25 26.47 -5.05
C LEU A 208 0.98 24.96 -5.08
N HIS A 209 1.99 24.20 -4.62
CA HIS A 209 1.80 22.81 -4.27
C HIS A 209 1.30 22.68 -2.83
N TYR A 210 0.42 21.70 -2.63
CA TYR A 210 -0.12 21.32 -1.32
C TYR A 210 0.13 19.85 -1.10
N CYS A 211 0.44 19.46 0.14
CA CYS A 211 0.65 18.06 0.49
C CYS A 211 -0.07 17.71 1.78
N ILE A 212 -0.53 16.47 1.87
CA ILE A 212 -0.90 15.86 3.16
C ILE A 212 0.37 15.33 3.78
N VAL A 213 0.63 15.73 5.02
CA VAL A 213 1.82 15.37 5.77
C VAL A 213 1.42 14.73 7.08
N THR A 214 2.10 13.66 7.48
CA THR A 214 2.08 13.12 8.84
C THR A 214 3.31 13.61 9.60
N SER A 215 3.12 14.02 10.84
CA SER A 215 4.16 14.36 11.80
C SER A 215 3.86 13.71 13.16
N ASP A 216 4.68 13.98 14.16
CA ASP A 216 4.42 13.59 15.56
C ASP A 216 3.12 14.20 16.14
N LYS A 217 2.61 15.28 15.53
CA LYS A 217 1.34 15.94 15.91
C LYS A 217 0.10 15.39 15.21
N GLY A 218 0.27 14.45 14.27
CA GLY A 218 -0.78 13.87 13.42
C GLY A 218 -0.69 14.31 11.97
N MET A 219 -1.80 14.21 11.23
CA MET A 219 -1.87 14.60 9.82
C MET A 219 -2.39 16.03 9.66
N SER A 220 -1.82 16.74 8.69
CA SER A 220 -2.26 18.08 8.28
C SER A 220 -2.09 18.25 6.78
N ILE A 221 -2.74 19.27 6.22
CA ILE A 221 -2.46 19.78 4.88
C ILE A 221 -1.50 20.94 5.01
N CYS A 222 -0.41 20.90 4.25
CA CYS A 222 0.59 21.96 4.18
C CYS A 222 0.68 22.52 2.77
N SER A 223 0.94 23.82 2.63
CA SER A 223 1.41 24.42 1.38
C SER A 223 2.93 24.30 1.28
N VAL A 224 3.43 24.20 0.06
CA VAL A 224 4.86 24.14 -0.26
C VAL A 224 5.25 25.42 -0.97
N SER A 225 6.09 26.23 -0.33
CA SER A 225 6.62 27.44 -0.95
C SER A 225 7.69 27.16 -2.01
N SER A 226 8.05 28.15 -2.81
CA SER A 226 9.03 28.03 -3.90
C SER A 226 10.45 27.67 -3.45
N ASP A 227 10.75 27.82 -2.17
CA ASP A 227 12.00 27.43 -1.49
C ASP A 227 11.86 26.12 -0.70
N GLY A 228 10.71 25.44 -0.81
CA GLY A 228 10.44 24.14 -0.19
C GLY A 228 9.99 24.19 1.26
N HIS A 229 9.75 25.39 1.80
CA HIS A 229 9.24 25.50 3.17
C HIS A 229 7.79 25.06 3.25
N LEU A 230 7.48 24.22 4.27
CA LEU A 230 6.12 23.74 4.55
C LEU A 230 5.42 24.71 5.50
N THR A 231 4.23 25.16 5.12
CA THR A 231 3.35 25.96 5.98
C THR A 231 2.05 25.22 6.21
N GLU A 232 1.69 25.00 7.49
CA GLU A 232 0.43 24.33 7.84
C GLU A 232 -0.78 25.15 7.37
N VAL A 233 -1.64 24.56 6.55
CA VAL A 233 -2.92 25.10 6.09
C VAL A 233 -4.05 24.67 7.04
N THR A 234 -4.01 23.40 7.45
CA THR A 234 -4.91 22.86 8.46
C THR A 234 -4.13 22.49 9.72
N GLN A 235 -4.81 22.53 10.87
CA GLN A 235 -4.17 22.11 12.11
C GLN A 235 -3.91 20.60 12.10
N PRO A 236 -2.72 20.14 12.56
CA PRO A 236 -2.45 18.73 12.70
C PRO A 236 -3.43 18.02 13.63
N ALA A 237 -3.90 16.83 13.21
CA ALA A 237 -4.80 16.01 14.02
C ALA A 237 -4.55 14.54 13.82
N TYR A 238 -4.90 13.72 14.80
CA TYR A 238 -4.87 12.26 14.72
C TYR A 238 -6.12 11.73 13.99
N ILE A 239 -6.35 12.25 12.79
CA ILE A 239 -7.37 11.79 11.83
C ILE A 239 -6.69 11.41 10.53
N THR A 240 -7.26 10.47 9.79
CA THR A 240 -6.74 10.09 8.48
C THR A 240 -7.24 11.09 7.43
N LEU A 241 -6.29 11.70 6.72
CA LEU A 241 -6.53 12.48 5.50
C LEU A 241 -5.97 11.71 4.30
N SER A 242 -6.63 11.77 3.15
CA SER A 242 -6.24 11.01 1.98
C SER A 242 -6.61 11.69 0.65
N ASN A 243 -5.92 11.30 -0.43
CA ASN A 243 -6.31 11.63 -1.80
C ASN A 243 -6.53 13.13 -2.07
N LEU A 244 -5.57 13.98 -1.67
CA LEU A 244 -5.61 15.42 -1.87
C LEU A 244 -5.71 15.79 -3.35
N ARG A 245 -6.63 16.65 -3.71
CA ARG A 245 -6.74 17.35 -4.99
C ARG A 245 -6.87 18.84 -4.69
N ALA A 246 -6.40 19.67 -5.61
CA ALA A 246 -6.55 21.12 -5.49
C ALA A 246 -7.12 21.67 -6.80
N ARG A 247 -8.02 22.64 -6.69
CA ARG A 247 -8.59 23.34 -7.81
C ARG A 247 -9.27 24.63 -7.36
N ASP A 248 -8.99 25.71 -8.04
CA ASP A 248 -9.66 27.02 -7.88
C ASP A 248 -9.71 27.49 -6.41
N GLY A 249 -8.59 27.33 -5.69
CA GLY A 249 -8.45 27.74 -4.30
C GLY A 249 -9.18 26.84 -3.29
N LYS A 250 -9.56 25.62 -3.70
CA LYS A 250 -10.13 24.61 -2.82
C LYS A 250 -9.32 23.34 -2.82
N LEU A 251 -9.10 22.80 -1.64
CA LEU A 251 -8.39 21.55 -1.39
C LEU A 251 -9.39 20.44 -1.08
N TYR A 252 -9.52 19.45 -1.97
CA TYR A 252 -10.44 18.33 -1.82
C TYR A 252 -9.69 17.11 -1.32
N PHE A 253 -10.25 16.42 -0.33
CA PHE A 253 -9.60 15.26 0.29
C PHE A 253 -10.61 14.31 0.94
N GLY A 254 -10.18 13.09 1.22
CA GLY A 254 -10.90 12.16 2.09
C GLY A 254 -10.55 12.41 3.55
N SER A 255 -11.53 12.35 4.44
CA SER A 255 -11.35 12.53 5.88
C SER A 255 -12.25 11.60 6.68
N ILE A 256 -11.74 11.05 7.78
CA ILE A 256 -12.51 10.24 8.73
C ILE A 256 -13.09 11.07 9.90
N ALA A 257 -13.06 12.39 9.83
CA ALA A 257 -13.51 13.27 10.92
C ALA A 257 -14.98 13.06 11.32
N SER A 258 -15.82 12.53 10.41
CA SER A 258 -17.21 12.18 10.68
C SER A 258 -17.41 10.79 11.31
N GLY A 259 -16.32 10.03 11.54
CA GLY A 259 -16.34 8.63 11.97
C GLY A 259 -16.39 7.62 10.84
N LYS A 260 -16.48 8.08 9.59
CA LYS A 260 -16.40 7.30 8.34
C LYS A 260 -15.56 8.07 7.33
N ASP A 261 -15.06 7.38 6.31
CA ASP A 261 -14.40 8.04 5.19
C ASP A 261 -15.44 8.82 4.38
N GLU A 262 -15.28 10.14 4.35
CA GLU A 262 -16.12 11.05 3.57
C GLU A 262 -15.26 12.05 2.80
N VAL A 263 -15.82 12.61 1.73
CA VAL A 263 -15.16 13.63 0.93
C VAL A 263 -15.40 15.00 1.54
N HIS A 264 -14.33 15.73 1.72
CA HIS A 264 -14.29 17.08 2.26
C HIS A 264 -13.61 18.04 1.28
N TYR A 265 -13.84 19.34 1.46
CA TYR A 265 -12.96 20.37 0.91
C TYR A 265 -12.63 21.43 1.95
N PHE A 266 -11.45 22.00 1.82
CA PHE A 266 -11.01 23.17 2.56
C PHE A 266 -10.95 24.35 1.58
N ASP A 267 -11.64 25.42 1.89
CA ASP A 267 -11.63 26.66 1.11
C ASP A 267 -10.51 27.57 1.60
N LEU A 268 -9.50 27.77 0.78
CA LEU A 268 -8.32 28.58 1.11
C LEU A 268 -8.66 30.05 1.39
N LEU A 269 -9.69 30.59 0.74
CA LEU A 269 -10.09 31.97 0.93
C LEU A 269 -10.77 32.22 2.27
N SER A 270 -11.71 31.36 2.65
CA SER A 270 -12.45 31.48 3.91
C SER A 270 -11.77 30.81 5.09
N GLY A 271 -10.80 29.94 4.85
CA GLY A 271 -10.15 29.13 5.89
C GLY A 271 -11.09 28.12 6.54
N LYS A 272 -12.12 27.65 5.84
CA LYS A 272 -13.14 26.76 6.39
C LYS A 272 -13.16 25.42 5.67
N GLU A 273 -13.43 24.37 6.44
CA GLU A 273 -13.61 23.01 5.95
C GLU A 273 -15.09 22.65 5.84
N TYR A 274 -15.44 21.95 4.77
CA TYR A 274 -16.82 21.49 4.50
C TYR A 274 -16.80 20.02 4.12
N GLN A 275 -17.74 19.25 4.69
CA GLN A 275 -18.03 17.89 4.26
C GLN A 275 -18.97 17.92 3.06
N ILE A 276 -18.60 17.28 1.97
CA ILE A 276 -19.37 17.19 0.72
C ILE A 276 -20.28 15.96 0.75
N SER A 277 -19.72 14.79 1.05
CA SER A 277 -20.43 13.52 0.97
C SER A 277 -20.95 13.05 2.32
N GLU A 278 -22.04 12.31 2.28
CA GLU A 278 -22.54 11.48 3.36
C GLU A 278 -22.97 10.13 2.76
N SER A 279 -22.39 9.05 3.25
CA SER A 279 -22.51 7.73 2.66
C SER A 279 -22.80 6.66 3.70
N THR A 280 -23.35 5.53 3.27
CA THR A 280 -23.60 4.40 4.18
C THR A 280 -22.30 3.77 4.65
N TYR A 281 -21.33 3.58 3.75
CA TYR A 281 -20.11 2.82 4.04
C TYR A 281 -18.79 3.57 3.77
N GLY A 282 -18.84 4.75 3.16
CA GLY A 282 -17.71 5.60 2.86
C GLY A 282 -17.69 6.12 1.44
N SER A 283 -17.10 7.32 1.28
CA SER A 283 -16.82 7.98 0.00
C SER A 283 -15.36 8.41 -0.04
N PHE A 284 -14.70 8.21 -1.18
CA PHE A 284 -13.25 8.25 -1.32
C PHE A 284 -12.82 8.99 -2.59
N ALA A 285 -11.55 9.38 -2.62
CA ALA A 285 -10.81 9.81 -3.81
C ALA A 285 -11.53 10.91 -4.63
N PRO A 286 -11.67 12.13 -4.10
CA PRO A 286 -12.35 13.23 -4.80
C PRO A 286 -11.62 13.63 -6.09
N ALA A 287 -12.39 13.97 -7.13
CA ALA A 287 -11.94 14.57 -8.37
C ALA A 287 -12.86 15.75 -8.72
N PRO A 288 -12.45 17.00 -8.47
CA PRO A 288 -13.26 18.16 -8.77
C PRO A 288 -13.39 18.38 -10.28
N MET A 289 -14.59 18.72 -10.74
CA MET A 289 -14.93 19.08 -12.11
C MET A 289 -15.04 20.59 -12.30
N GLU A 290 -15.06 21.05 -13.57
CA GLU A 290 -15.15 22.50 -13.90
C GLU A 290 -16.48 23.14 -13.55
N ASP A 291 -17.55 22.34 -13.53
CA ASP A 291 -18.92 22.79 -13.30
C ASP A 291 -19.34 22.84 -11.81
N GLY A 292 -18.36 22.76 -10.90
CA GLY A 292 -18.63 22.72 -9.45
C GLY A 292 -19.15 21.38 -8.93
N GLN A 293 -19.06 20.34 -9.73
CA GLN A 293 -19.32 18.99 -9.29
C GLN A 293 -18.04 18.31 -8.80
N VAL A 294 -18.17 17.28 -7.97
CA VAL A 294 -17.07 16.45 -7.48
C VAL A 294 -17.42 15.00 -7.74
N VAL A 295 -16.57 14.34 -8.50
CA VAL A 295 -16.63 12.88 -8.66
C VAL A 295 -15.86 12.24 -7.52
N MET A 296 -16.37 11.12 -7.02
CA MET A 296 -15.76 10.34 -5.95
C MET A 296 -16.06 8.85 -6.17
N THR A 297 -15.47 7.99 -5.38
CA THR A 297 -15.86 6.58 -5.33
C THR A 297 -16.62 6.31 -4.04
N THR A 298 -17.75 5.63 -4.12
CA THR A 298 -18.52 5.17 -2.96
C THR A 298 -18.40 3.65 -2.83
N TYR A 299 -18.43 3.15 -1.61
CA TYR A 299 -18.29 1.73 -1.32
C TYR A 299 -19.65 1.09 -1.00
N ASP A 300 -19.84 -0.14 -1.50
CA ASP A 300 -20.93 -1.02 -1.11
C ASP A 300 -20.50 -2.50 -1.09
N SER A 301 -21.43 -3.42 -0.93
CA SER A 301 -21.15 -4.87 -0.83
C SER A 301 -20.57 -5.50 -2.12
N ILE A 302 -20.64 -4.82 -3.25
CA ILE A 302 -20.16 -5.33 -4.55
C ILE A 302 -18.94 -4.56 -5.08
N GLY A 303 -18.45 -3.58 -4.33
CA GLY A 303 -17.20 -2.90 -4.63
C GLY A 303 -17.24 -1.39 -4.46
N TYR A 304 -16.29 -0.73 -5.13
CA TYR A 304 -16.19 0.73 -5.17
C TYR A 304 -16.73 1.23 -6.50
N HIS A 305 -17.66 2.19 -6.46
CA HIS A 305 -18.36 2.70 -7.63
C HIS A 305 -18.17 4.20 -7.79
N PRO A 306 -18.03 4.72 -9.02
CA PRO A 306 -17.94 6.15 -9.26
C PRO A 306 -19.31 6.81 -9.01
N ALA A 307 -19.29 7.90 -8.27
CA ALA A 307 -20.43 8.70 -7.93
C ALA A 307 -20.13 10.19 -8.09
N ILE A 308 -21.14 11.02 -8.23
CA ILE A 308 -21.01 12.46 -8.45
C ILE A 308 -21.91 13.24 -7.49
N GLN A 309 -21.45 14.38 -7.06
CA GLN A 309 -22.21 15.31 -6.21
C GLN A 309 -21.83 16.74 -6.50
N ASN A 310 -22.79 17.65 -6.40
CA ASN A 310 -22.56 19.09 -6.52
C ASN A 310 -21.99 19.63 -5.19
N ILE A 311 -20.95 20.47 -5.26
CA ILE A 311 -20.30 21.08 -4.10
C ILE A 311 -21.23 22.06 -3.36
N ASP A 312 -22.17 22.72 -4.06
CA ASP A 312 -23.15 23.63 -3.44
C ASP A 312 -24.12 22.91 -2.49
N LYS A 313 -24.17 21.60 -2.57
CA LYS A 313 -24.91 20.71 -1.65
C LYS A 313 -24.03 20.21 -0.51
N ALA A 314 -22.95 20.92 -0.15
CA ALA A 314 -22.12 20.57 0.99
C ALA A 314 -23.00 20.40 2.25
N ILE A 315 -22.81 19.27 2.93
CA ILE A 315 -23.71 18.82 3.99
C ILE A 315 -23.57 19.68 5.24
N ARG A 316 -22.33 20.00 5.59
CA ARG A 316 -22.03 20.81 6.77
C ARG A 316 -20.64 21.43 6.72
N GLN A 317 -20.49 22.56 7.40
CA GLN A 317 -19.19 23.07 7.80
C GLN A 317 -18.63 22.20 8.92
N VAL A 318 -17.38 21.77 8.81
CA VAL A 318 -16.72 20.98 9.84
C VAL A 318 -16.00 21.93 10.77
N GLY A 319 -16.35 21.88 12.06
CA GLY A 319 -15.55 22.50 13.10
C GLY A 319 -14.36 21.61 13.42
N TYR A 320 -13.15 22.13 13.27
CA TYR A 320 -11.95 21.39 13.61
C TYR A 320 -11.84 21.23 15.13
N SER A 321 -11.99 20.01 15.61
CA SER A 321 -11.65 19.65 16.99
C SER A 321 -10.56 18.59 16.90
N PRO A 322 -9.33 18.86 17.39
CA PRO A 322 -8.31 17.84 17.41
C PRO A 322 -8.85 16.66 18.25
N THR A 323 -9.09 15.55 17.59
CA THR A 323 -9.51 14.33 18.30
C THR A 323 -8.37 13.94 19.22
N PRO A 324 -8.58 13.92 20.55
CA PRO A 324 -7.53 13.48 21.46
C PRO A 324 -7.17 12.06 21.07
N ARG A 325 -5.88 11.72 21.12
CA ARG A 325 -5.38 10.36 20.90
C ARG A 325 -5.98 9.44 21.97
N ASN A 326 -7.19 8.96 21.75
CA ASN A 326 -7.80 7.93 22.55
C ASN A 326 -7.14 6.58 22.23
N ILE A 327 -5.89 6.45 22.65
CA ILE A 327 -5.35 5.11 22.82
C ILE A 327 -6.16 4.50 23.94
N VAL A 328 -7.00 3.53 23.61
CA VAL A 328 -7.59 2.65 24.60
C VAL A 328 -6.42 2.04 25.36
N ASN A 329 -6.13 2.60 26.52
CA ASN A 329 -5.28 1.96 27.49
C ASN A 329 -6.14 0.88 28.17
N PRO A 330 -6.10 -0.37 27.75
CA PRO A 330 -6.75 -1.41 28.50
C PRO A 330 -6.13 -1.40 29.90
N PRO A 331 -6.89 -1.65 30.97
CA PRO A 331 -6.33 -1.73 32.32
C PRO A 331 -5.19 -2.74 32.28
N ARG A 332 -3.97 -2.25 32.40
CA ARG A 332 -2.75 -3.07 32.35
C ARG A 332 -2.71 -3.92 33.61
N LYS A 333 -3.29 -5.10 33.57
CA LYS A 333 -2.88 -6.13 34.51
C LYS A 333 -1.44 -6.45 34.17
N SER A 334 -0.55 -6.27 35.14
CA SER A 334 0.86 -6.61 34.98
C SER A 334 1.00 -8.14 34.87
N TRP A 335 0.97 -8.65 33.65
CA TRP A 335 1.15 -10.07 33.35
C TRP A 335 2.63 -10.46 33.27
N GLY A 336 3.52 -9.75 33.99
CA GLY A 336 4.96 -9.88 33.84
C GLY A 336 5.50 -9.26 32.53
N ILE A 337 4.67 -8.52 31.80
CA ILE A 337 5.09 -7.77 30.63
C ILE A 337 5.78 -6.50 31.11
N ILE A 338 7.01 -6.30 30.68
CA ILE A 338 7.77 -5.10 30.97
C ILE A 338 7.05 -3.91 30.33
N ASN A 339 6.69 -2.91 31.12
CA ASN A 339 6.18 -1.66 30.59
C ASN A 339 7.36 -0.86 30.03
N LEU A 340 7.48 -0.78 28.70
CA LEU A 340 8.58 -0.08 28.03
C LEU A 340 8.62 1.41 28.37
N ASP A 341 7.49 2.04 28.69
CA ASP A 341 7.43 3.46 29.10
C ASP A 341 8.07 3.71 30.48
N THR A 342 8.24 2.66 31.27
CA THR A 342 8.86 2.74 32.60
C THR A 342 10.30 2.23 32.64
N VAL A 343 10.77 1.64 31.52
CA VAL A 343 12.16 1.21 31.39
C VAL A 343 13.02 2.44 31.14
N SER A 344 13.73 2.86 32.17
CA SER A 344 14.81 3.81 31.99
C SER A 344 15.89 3.15 31.16
N ILE A 345 16.05 3.56 29.92
CA ILE A 345 17.18 3.17 29.07
C ILE A 345 18.40 3.98 29.56
N SER A 346 18.84 3.67 30.79
CA SER A 346 20.11 4.18 31.27
C SER A 346 21.22 3.38 30.58
N GLN A 347 21.82 3.98 29.57
CA GLN A 347 23.07 3.58 28.91
C GLN A 347 23.05 2.31 28.05
N PRO A 348 22.38 2.32 26.87
CA PRO A 348 22.69 1.30 25.85
C PRO A 348 24.10 1.45 25.26
N ASP A 349 24.70 2.63 25.33
CA ASP A 349 25.93 2.95 24.60
C ASP A 349 27.19 2.36 25.22
N SER A 350 27.26 2.22 26.54
CA SER A 350 28.46 1.69 27.20
C SER A 350 28.71 0.20 26.91
N ILE A 351 27.68 -0.60 26.65
CA ILE A 351 27.83 -2.03 26.30
C ILE A 351 28.24 -2.17 24.83
N LEU A 352 27.80 -1.27 23.97
CA LEU A 352 28.12 -1.26 22.54
C LEU A 352 29.53 -0.71 22.29
N GLU A 353 29.97 0.29 23.05
CA GLU A 353 31.31 0.89 22.95
C GLU A 353 32.39 -0.01 23.54
N SER A 354 32.10 -0.80 24.58
CA SER A 354 33.07 -1.69 25.22
C SER A 354 33.45 -2.92 24.37
N SER A 355 32.78 -3.19 23.27
CA SER A 355 33.09 -4.33 22.41
C SER A 355 33.34 -3.87 20.97
N PRO A 356 34.60 -3.54 20.62
CA PRO A 356 34.96 -3.10 19.29
C PRO A 356 34.66 -4.21 18.29
N ARG A 357 33.53 -4.09 17.61
CA ARG A 357 33.13 -5.01 16.55
C ARG A 357 33.99 -4.77 15.33
N LYS A 358 34.85 -5.75 14.96
CA LYS A 358 35.57 -5.68 13.69
C LYS A 358 34.58 -5.78 12.54
N ILE A 359 34.30 -4.67 11.88
CA ILE A 359 33.55 -4.66 10.63
C ILE A 359 34.39 -5.38 9.57
N ARG A 360 33.88 -6.51 9.10
CA ARG A 360 34.50 -7.29 8.03
C ARG A 360 33.72 -7.12 6.74
N ARG A 361 34.44 -6.96 5.64
CA ARG A 361 33.80 -6.95 4.30
C ARG A 361 33.17 -8.32 4.04
N TYR A 362 31.88 -8.34 3.72
CA TYR A 362 31.17 -9.55 3.30
C TYR A 362 31.76 -10.09 1.99
N ARG A 363 32.26 -11.33 1.99
CA ARG A 363 32.81 -12.00 0.82
C ARG A 363 31.78 -12.99 0.29
N LYS A 364 31.08 -12.61 -0.79
CA LYS A 364 29.99 -13.41 -1.38
C LYS A 364 30.38 -14.87 -1.63
N GLY A 365 31.57 -15.15 -2.19
CA GLY A 365 32.00 -16.50 -2.52
C GLY A 365 32.29 -17.41 -1.32
N LEU A 366 32.76 -16.85 -0.18
CA LEU A 366 33.07 -17.65 1.01
C LEU A 366 31.86 -17.93 1.91
N THR A 367 30.76 -17.22 1.70
CA THR A 367 29.54 -17.31 2.52
C THR A 367 28.33 -17.79 1.72
N LEU A 368 28.57 -18.47 0.58
CA LEU A 368 27.49 -19.01 -0.24
C LEU A 368 26.71 -20.09 0.49
N PHE A 369 27.39 -20.95 1.23
CA PHE A 369 26.78 -22.05 1.97
C PHE A 369 26.78 -21.75 3.46
N ASN A 370 25.60 -21.78 4.05
CA ASN A 370 25.38 -21.68 5.48
C ASN A 370 24.27 -22.63 5.88
N LEU A 371 24.65 -23.79 6.42
CA LEU A 371 23.71 -24.77 6.93
C LEU A 371 23.03 -24.20 8.18
N HIS A 372 21.73 -23.94 8.10
CA HIS A 372 21.01 -23.25 9.17
C HIS A 372 19.89 -24.10 9.79
N SER A 373 19.41 -25.12 9.10
CA SER A 373 18.28 -25.94 9.56
C SER A 373 18.37 -27.36 9.04
N TRP A 374 17.74 -28.27 9.78
CA TRP A 374 17.54 -29.64 9.36
C TRP A 374 16.18 -30.16 9.84
N ALA A 375 15.65 -31.16 9.18
CA ALA A 375 14.41 -31.83 9.56
C ALA A 375 14.57 -33.35 9.50
N PRO A 376 13.97 -34.11 10.42
CA PRO A 376 14.02 -35.60 10.44
C PRO A 376 13.03 -36.22 9.44
N LEU A 377 12.73 -35.55 8.36
CA LEU A 377 11.86 -35.96 7.26
C LEU A 377 12.47 -35.55 5.94
N SER A 378 12.27 -36.33 4.90
CA SER A 378 12.65 -35.96 3.54
C SER A 378 11.50 -35.24 2.84
N TYR A 379 11.72 -34.01 2.44
CA TYR A 379 10.78 -33.19 1.70
C TYR A 379 11.53 -32.13 0.86
N ASN A 380 10.80 -31.48 -0.06
CA ASN A 380 11.31 -30.35 -0.80
C ASN A 380 10.82 -29.05 -0.16
N PRO A 381 11.70 -28.23 0.48
CA PRO A 381 11.30 -26.98 1.11
C PRO A 381 10.75 -25.93 0.13
N PHE A 382 11.11 -25.99 -1.15
CA PHE A 382 10.66 -25.07 -2.17
C PHE A 382 9.23 -25.35 -2.65
N GLU A 383 8.76 -26.59 -2.55
CA GLU A 383 7.37 -26.95 -2.85
C GLU A 383 6.37 -26.45 -1.80
N LEU A 384 6.84 -26.14 -0.57
CA LEU A 384 6.01 -25.57 0.51
C LEU A 384 5.43 -24.20 0.15
N SER A 385 6.08 -23.46 -0.74
CA SER A 385 5.67 -22.12 -1.14
C SER A 385 4.78 -22.07 -2.38
N GLU A 386 4.54 -23.22 -3.03
CA GLU A 386 3.91 -23.30 -4.36
C GLU A 386 2.54 -24.00 -4.35
N ASP A 387 1.82 -24.07 -3.22
CA ASP A 387 0.50 -24.72 -3.08
C ASP A 387 0.40 -26.19 -3.58
N SER A 388 1.53 -26.83 -3.76
CA SER A 388 1.58 -28.21 -4.21
C SER A 388 1.50 -29.20 -3.03
N SER A 389 0.96 -30.37 -3.27
CA SER A 389 0.91 -31.45 -2.27
C SER A 389 2.32 -31.86 -1.85
N ILE A 390 2.67 -31.65 -0.58
CA ILE A 390 3.99 -31.95 -0.06
C ILE A 390 4.16 -33.46 0.04
N SER A 391 5.16 -34.00 -0.62
CA SER A 391 5.56 -35.39 -0.49
C SER A 391 6.52 -35.54 0.71
N LEU A 392 6.01 -36.06 1.83
CA LEU A 392 6.81 -36.36 3.00
C LEU A 392 7.22 -37.84 2.99
N ASN A 393 8.53 -38.12 3.13
CA ASN A 393 9.06 -39.47 3.26
C ASN A 393 9.90 -39.58 4.53
N ALA A 394 10.06 -40.81 5.04
CA ALA A 394 10.99 -41.07 6.14
C ALA A 394 12.42 -40.72 5.65
N GLY A 395 13.18 -39.96 6.44
CA GLY A 395 14.52 -39.55 6.06
C GLY A 395 14.98 -38.29 6.77
N ALA A 396 15.81 -37.50 6.08
CA ALA A 396 16.30 -36.23 6.61
C ALA A 396 16.47 -35.19 5.49
N THR A 397 16.27 -33.92 5.83
CA THR A 397 16.53 -32.78 4.96
C THR A 397 17.42 -31.79 5.68
N ILE A 398 18.44 -31.30 5.01
CA ILE A 398 19.34 -30.23 5.47
C ILE A 398 19.13 -29.03 4.54
N MET A 399 19.03 -27.84 5.12
CA MET A 399 18.80 -26.59 4.38
C MET A 399 19.98 -25.64 4.53
N THR A 400 20.28 -24.94 3.45
CA THR A 400 21.31 -23.91 3.39
C THR A 400 20.77 -22.62 2.82
N GLN A 401 21.16 -21.49 3.41
CA GLN A 401 20.82 -20.17 2.91
C GLN A 401 21.97 -19.23 3.28
N ASN A 402 22.43 -18.44 2.32
CA ASN A 402 23.43 -17.43 2.66
C ASN A 402 22.80 -16.23 3.38
N LEU A 403 23.62 -15.42 4.04
CA LEU A 403 23.18 -14.28 4.86
C LEU A 403 22.32 -13.25 4.08
N LEU A 404 22.55 -13.11 2.78
CA LEU A 404 21.83 -12.18 1.91
C LEU A 404 20.62 -12.83 1.21
N SER A 405 20.29 -14.09 1.50
CA SER A 405 19.24 -14.87 0.84
C SER A 405 19.37 -14.93 -0.70
N SER A 406 20.55 -14.58 -1.23
CA SER A 406 20.83 -14.65 -2.67
C SER A 406 21.18 -16.06 -3.15
N MET A 407 21.34 -17.00 -2.23
CA MET A 407 21.48 -18.42 -2.50
C MET A 407 20.72 -19.22 -1.44
N GLN A 408 19.89 -20.13 -1.89
CA GLN A 408 19.13 -21.07 -1.06
C GLN A 408 19.28 -22.46 -1.61
N GLY A 409 19.23 -23.46 -0.75
CA GLY A 409 19.29 -24.84 -1.19
C GLY A 409 18.93 -25.83 -0.11
N PHE A 410 18.76 -27.06 -0.53
CA PHE A 410 18.57 -28.17 0.38
C PHE A 410 19.26 -29.43 -0.19
N PHE A 411 19.49 -30.36 0.72
CA PHE A 411 19.89 -31.70 0.42
C PHE A 411 19.03 -32.65 1.28
N SER A 412 18.36 -33.63 0.67
CA SER A 412 17.51 -34.57 1.37
C SER A 412 17.83 -36.02 1.00
N TYR A 413 17.72 -36.87 2.00
CA TYR A 413 17.69 -38.32 1.84
C TYR A 413 16.32 -38.81 2.30
N GLY A 414 15.64 -39.57 1.47
CA GLY A 414 14.37 -40.18 1.78
C GLY A 414 14.34 -41.65 1.46
N TYR A 415 13.57 -42.39 2.25
CA TYR A 415 13.25 -43.77 1.98
C TYR A 415 11.74 -43.95 1.91
N ASN A 416 11.31 -44.58 0.84
CA ASN A 416 9.92 -44.98 0.64
C ASN A 416 9.87 -46.45 0.24
N ARG A 417 8.96 -47.24 0.88
CA ARG A 417 8.83 -48.68 0.63
C ARG A 417 8.62 -49.03 -0.84
N HIS A 418 7.97 -48.17 -1.59
CA HIS A 418 7.69 -48.40 -3.02
C HIS A 418 8.86 -48.00 -3.93
N ASN A 419 9.52 -46.87 -3.60
CA ASN A 419 10.53 -46.26 -4.45
C ASN A 419 11.98 -46.53 -3.99
N GLY A 420 12.17 -47.08 -2.77
CA GLY A 420 13.51 -47.28 -2.21
C GLY A 420 14.14 -45.99 -1.69
N SER A 421 15.47 -45.94 -1.72
CA SER A 421 16.26 -44.80 -1.25
C SER A 421 16.34 -43.73 -2.35
N ILE A 422 16.07 -42.48 -2.01
CA ILE A 422 16.13 -41.34 -2.91
C ILE A 422 16.97 -40.23 -2.28
N TRP A 423 17.92 -39.71 -3.03
CA TRP A 423 18.70 -38.53 -2.70
C TRP A 423 18.25 -37.38 -3.58
N LYS A 424 17.96 -36.23 -2.99
CA LYS A 424 17.57 -35.01 -3.72
C LYS A 424 18.40 -33.85 -3.25
N GLY A 425 18.81 -33.00 -4.17
CA GLY A 425 19.47 -31.73 -3.85
C GLY A 425 19.07 -30.66 -4.84
N GLU A 426 18.83 -29.45 -4.34
CA GLU A 426 18.55 -28.30 -5.18
C GLU A 426 19.27 -27.07 -4.61
N LEU A 427 19.85 -26.29 -5.52
CA LEU A 427 20.46 -25.00 -5.23
C LEU A 427 19.84 -23.95 -6.15
N ARG A 428 19.35 -22.86 -5.59
CA ARG A 428 18.83 -21.69 -6.31
C ARG A 428 19.71 -20.49 -6.03
N TYR A 429 20.20 -19.85 -7.08
CA TYR A 429 21.00 -18.64 -6.98
C TYR A 429 20.29 -17.46 -7.64
N TYR A 430 20.06 -16.39 -6.85
CA TYR A 430 19.31 -15.19 -7.24
C TYR A 430 20.22 -13.97 -7.48
N GLY A 431 21.52 -14.15 -7.40
CA GLY A 431 22.47 -13.02 -7.36
C GLY A 431 22.82 -12.39 -8.71
N LEU A 432 22.31 -12.90 -9.85
CA LEU A 432 22.64 -12.43 -11.19
C LEU A 432 21.45 -11.84 -11.97
N GLY A 433 20.31 -11.60 -11.32
CA GLY A 433 19.09 -11.18 -12.01
C GLY A 433 18.24 -12.38 -12.44
N PRO A 434 18.63 -13.24 -13.40
CA PRO A 434 17.93 -14.51 -13.60
C PRO A 434 18.19 -15.46 -12.43
N THR A 435 17.17 -16.24 -12.08
CA THR A 435 17.31 -17.32 -11.10
C THR A 435 18.02 -18.51 -11.79
N ILE A 436 19.13 -18.95 -11.21
CA ILE A 436 19.81 -20.16 -11.67
C ILE A 436 19.48 -21.27 -10.68
N SER A 437 18.80 -22.33 -11.14
CA SER A 437 18.49 -23.51 -10.34
C SER A 437 19.26 -24.71 -10.86
N ILE A 438 19.90 -25.42 -9.93
CA ILE A 438 20.56 -26.69 -10.18
C ILE A 438 19.88 -27.71 -9.28
N ASN A 439 19.26 -28.72 -9.85
CA ASN A 439 18.66 -29.82 -9.13
C ASN A 439 19.27 -31.15 -9.54
N ALA A 440 19.37 -32.07 -8.60
CA ALA A 440 19.83 -33.42 -8.83
C ALA A 440 19.01 -34.41 -7.98
N THR A 441 18.62 -35.50 -8.61
CA THR A 441 17.95 -36.62 -7.92
C THR A 441 18.69 -37.90 -8.28
N TYR A 442 19.00 -38.71 -7.25
CA TYR A 442 19.64 -39.99 -7.42
C TYR A 442 18.90 -41.06 -6.64
N GLY A 443 18.72 -42.24 -7.25
CA GLY A 443 17.99 -43.37 -6.68
C GLY A 443 16.50 -43.32 -7.01
N GLY A 444 15.72 -44.12 -6.31
CA GLY A 444 14.32 -44.37 -6.63
C GLY A 444 14.12 -45.41 -7.75
N ARG A 445 12.94 -46.02 -7.72
CA ARG A 445 12.52 -46.93 -8.82
C ARG A 445 11.65 -46.13 -9.79
N GLN A 446 12.06 -46.06 -11.04
CA GLN A 446 11.24 -45.51 -12.12
C GLN A 446 10.52 -46.66 -12.84
N ASN A 447 9.22 -46.63 -12.91
CA ASN A 447 8.44 -47.47 -13.78
C ASN A 447 8.34 -46.78 -15.15
N ILE A 448 9.04 -47.29 -16.14
CA ILE A 448 8.90 -46.83 -17.53
C ILE A 448 7.71 -47.59 -18.09
N TYR A 449 6.60 -46.93 -18.35
CA TYR A 449 5.51 -47.51 -19.13
C TYR A 449 5.82 -47.24 -20.60
N PRO A 450 5.98 -48.26 -21.44
CA PRO A 450 6.08 -48.06 -22.90
C PRO A 450 4.76 -47.47 -23.38
N ILE A 451 4.85 -46.39 -24.16
CA ILE A 451 3.72 -45.70 -24.82
C ILE A 451 3.34 -46.55 -26.05
#